data_5c50fcf7b8bd9f23ab5186d5c8c95837
#
_entry.id   5c50fcf7b8bd9f23ab5186d5c8c95837
#
_cell.length_a   1.000
_cell.length_b   1.000
_cell.length_c   1.000
_cell.angle_alpha   90.00
_cell.angle_beta   90.00
_cell.angle_gamma   90.00
#
_symmetry.space_group_name_H-M   'P 1'
#
loop_
_entity.id
_entity.type
_entity.pdbx_description
1 polymer ?
#
loop_
_entity_poly.entity_id
_entity_poly.type
_entity_poly.pdbx_seq_one_letter_code
_entity_poly.pdbx_strand_id
1 'polypeptide(L)'
;MIISLRVANDNTSKEFIKETITKYHSYVPSTSSVGRRIDWVVFNDDVPVGMIGIGSSVYPPPKDILTHTKLSMKEYKDNFNSFASNWRFCMREKIKNAGTQILKELRRQAPLYWKQKYNDNLNYLITFVAGGNNGAVYKADNWSQIGETAGLPKHKSVSMKWDSKESLKEKYVKTTGEDKKVILCKKIEHNQNTSTSKSK
;
A
#
# COMPACT_ATOMS: atom_id res chain seq x y z
N MET A 1 -24.64 -8.23 -1.99
CA MET A 1 -23.21 -8.05 -1.67
C MET A 1 -22.83 -6.59 -1.96
N ILE A 2 -22.64 -5.82 -0.91
CA ILE A 2 -22.21 -4.41 -0.98
C ILE A 2 -20.91 -4.29 -0.21
N ILE A 3 -19.81 -4.03 -0.93
CA ILE A 3 -18.51 -3.79 -0.32
C ILE A 3 -18.39 -2.31 0.04
N SER A 4 -18.04 -2.04 1.29
CA SER A 4 -17.77 -0.69 1.78
C SER A 4 -16.49 -0.64 2.63
N LEU A 5 -15.90 0.55 2.73
CA LEU A 5 -14.71 0.84 3.54
C LEU A 5 -15.07 1.86 4.61
N ARG A 6 -14.71 1.59 5.87
CA ARG A 6 -14.85 2.54 6.99
C ARG A 6 -13.48 2.76 7.62
N VAL A 7 -13.09 4.02 7.79
CA VAL A 7 -11.79 4.38 8.39
C VAL A 7 -11.75 3.92 9.84
N ALA A 8 -10.66 3.27 10.23
CA ALA A 8 -10.45 2.74 11.58
C ALA A 8 -9.97 3.83 12.54
N ASN A 9 -10.88 4.64 13.03
CA ASN A 9 -10.57 5.73 13.96
C ASN A 9 -10.76 5.34 15.42
N ASP A 10 -11.66 4.40 15.73
CA ASP A 10 -11.97 3.91 17.06
C ASP A 10 -11.14 2.68 17.46
N ASN A 11 -11.16 2.34 18.76
CA ASN A 11 -10.39 1.22 19.30
C ASN A 11 -10.88 -0.14 18.79
N THR A 12 -12.18 -0.34 18.63
CA THR A 12 -12.76 -1.60 18.14
C THR A 12 -12.27 -1.90 16.73
N SER A 13 -12.33 -0.90 15.83
CA SER A 13 -11.81 -1.03 14.47
C SER A 13 -10.30 -1.31 14.44
N LYS A 14 -9.51 -0.68 15.31
CA LYS A 14 -8.07 -0.91 15.40
C LYS A 14 -7.74 -2.32 15.91
N GLU A 15 -8.48 -2.83 16.89
CA GLU A 15 -8.34 -4.20 17.39
C GLU A 15 -8.72 -5.22 16.32
N PHE A 16 -9.84 -5.00 15.63
CA PHE A 16 -10.25 -5.83 14.48
C PHE A 16 -9.15 -5.93 13.43
N ILE A 17 -8.52 -4.80 13.06
CA ILE A 17 -7.41 -4.76 12.10
C ILE A 17 -6.21 -5.53 12.61
N LYS A 18 -5.81 -5.31 13.87
CA LYS A 18 -4.70 -6.00 14.50
C LYS A 18 -4.91 -7.52 14.48
N GLU A 19 -6.09 -7.97 14.88
CA GLU A 19 -6.45 -9.40 14.86
C GLU A 19 -6.44 -9.96 13.43
N THR A 20 -7.03 -9.23 12.46
CA THR A 20 -7.07 -9.63 11.07
C THR A 20 -5.67 -9.82 10.49
N ILE A 21 -4.75 -8.89 10.72
CA ILE A 21 -3.36 -9.02 10.25
C ILE A 21 -2.68 -10.20 10.93
N THR A 22 -2.81 -10.34 12.24
CA THR A 22 -2.12 -11.38 13.00
C THR A 22 -2.55 -12.79 12.59
N LYS A 23 -3.86 -12.99 12.36
CA LYS A 23 -4.42 -14.32 12.06
C LYS A 23 -4.43 -14.68 10.58
N TYR A 24 -4.64 -13.70 9.69
CA TYR A 24 -4.96 -13.98 8.29
C TYR A 24 -3.95 -13.44 7.27
N HIS A 25 -2.99 -12.60 7.69
CA HIS A 25 -1.97 -12.11 6.76
C HIS A 25 -0.88 -13.15 6.52
N SER A 26 -0.68 -13.54 5.27
CA SER A 26 0.04 -14.76 4.89
C SER A 26 1.55 -14.76 5.17
N TYR A 27 2.21 -13.61 5.36
CA TYR A 27 3.67 -13.58 5.48
C TYR A 27 4.27 -12.54 6.43
N VAL A 28 3.52 -11.54 6.90
CA VAL A 28 4.02 -10.54 7.87
C VAL A 28 2.97 -10.23 8.93
N PRO A 29 3.07 -10.78 10.13
CA PRO A 29 2.11 -10.53 11.20
C PRO A 29 2.28 -9.17 11.89
N SER A 30 3.33 -8.39 11.51
CA SER A 30 3.56 -7.07 12.12
C SER A 30 2.41 -6.11 11.83
N THR A 31 1.89 -5.51 12.88
CA THR A 31 0.84 -4.50 12.84
C THR A 31 1.37 -3.08 12.92
N SER A 32 2.69 -2.91 13.03
CA SER A 32 3.34 -1.60 13.06
C SER A 32 3.74 -1.14 11.65
N SER A 33 3.64 0.17 11.41
CA SER A 33 4.20 0.84 10.25
C SER A 33 4.83 2.16 10.70
N VAL A 34 5.87 2.59 10.00
CA VAL A 34 6.53 3.86 10.27
C VAL A 34 5.92 4.94 9.38
N GLY A 35 5.78 6.16 9.91
CA GLY A 35 5.31 7.31 9.16
C GLY A 35 3.79 7.44 9.09
N ARG A 36 3.30 8.00 8.00
CA ARG A 36 1.87 8.23 7.76
C ARG A 36 1.14 6.91 7.58
N ARG A 37 -0.10 6.86 8.06
CA ARG A 37 -0.92 5.66 7.96
C ARG A 37 -2.41 5.99 8.02
N ILE A 38 -3.19 5.36 7.14
CA ILE A 38 -4.65 5.32 7.21
C ILE A 38 -5.07 3.89 6.92
N ASP A 39 -5.92 3.35 7.78
CA ASP A 39 -6.46 2.00 7.67
C ASP A 39 -7.97 2.05 7.57
N TRP A 40 -8.52 1.10 6.81
CA TRP A 40 -9.95 0.86 6.68
C TRP A 40 -10.28 -0.56 7.06
N VAL A 41 -11.41 -0.73 7.75
CA VAL A 41 -12.10 -2.00 7.84
C VAL A 41 -12.92 -2.19 6.58
N VAL A 42 -12.84 -3.37 6.00
CA VAL A 42 -13.65 -3.80 4.85
C VAL A 42 -14.91 -4.45 5.36
N PHE A 43 -16.06 -3.99 4.89
CA PHE A 43 -17.37 -4.56 5.20
C PHE A 43 -17.99 -5.19 3.95
N ASN A 44 -18.70 -6.29 4.16
CA ASN A 44 -19.62 -6.89 3.20
C ASN A 44 -21.02 -6.91 3.83
N ASP A 45 -21.96 -6.15 3.27
CA ASP A 45 -23.31 -6.00 3.82
C ASP A 45 -23.30 -5.72 5.34
N ASP A 46 -22.49 -4.72 5.79
CA ASP A 46 -22.26 -4.32 7.18
C ASP A 46 -21.50 -5.32 8.09
N VAL A 47 -21.12 -6.49 7.60
CA VAL A 47 -20.28 -7.44 8.33
C VAL A 47 -18.80 -7.13 8.08
N PRO A 48 -17.94 -6.97 9.11
CA PRO A 48 -16.52 -6.71 8.91
C PRO A 48 -15.80 -7.98 8.47
N VAL A 49 -15.21 -7.96 7.25
CA VAL A 49 -14.64 -9.15 6.59
C VAL A 49 -13.16 -9.01 6.26
N GLY A 50 -12.55 -7.87 6.52
CA GLY A 50 -11.13 -7.67 6.22
C GLY A 50 -10.64 -6.27 6.51
N MET A 51 -9.44 -5.97 6.05
CA MET A 51 -8.84 -4.65 6.16
C MET A 51 -8.01 -4.30 4.92
N ILE A 52 -7.89 -3.00 4.66
CA ILE A 52 -6.93 -2.46 3.73
C ILE A 52 -6.33 -1.18 4.31
N GLY A 53 -5.03 -0.96 4.10
CA GLY A 53 -4.36 0.20 4.66
C GLY A 53 -3.32 0.78 3.72
N ILE A 54 -3.15 2.11 3.78
CA ILE A 54 -2.09 2.83 3.09
C ILE A 54 -1.19 3.53 4.10
N GLY A 55 0.07 3.67 3.75
CA GLY A 55 1.06 4.36 4.58
C GLY A 55 2.09 5.10 3.76
N SER A 56 3.06 5.73 4.42
CA SER A 56 4.18 6.38 3.74
C SER A 56 4.80 5.46 2.69
N SER A 57 5.19 6.02 1.57
CA SER A 57 5.90 5.29 0.52
C SER A 57 7.33 4.93 0.99
N VAL A 58 8.05 4.19 0.15
CA VAL A 58 9.44 3.77 0.45
C VAL A 58 10.43 4.88 0.07
N TYR A 59 11.48 5.03 0.90
CA TYR A 59 12.58 5.93 0.58
C TYR A 59 13.93 5.25 0.93
N PRO A 60 14.90 5.23 0.02
CA PRO A 60 14.81 5.67 -1.37
C PRO A 60 13.85 4.79 -2.19
N PRO A 61 13.22 5.36 -3.26
CA PRO A 61 12.33 4.59 -4.12
C PRO A 61 13.11 3.60 -4.99
N PRO A 62 12.53 2.44 -5.33
CA PRO A 62 13.01 1.62 -6.43
C PRO A 62 13.11 2.42 -7.74
N LYS A 63 14.12 2.12 -8.57
CA LYS A 63 14.33 2.79 -9.86
C LYS A 63 13.08 2.73 -10.75
N ASP A 64 12.36 1.63 -10.71
CA ASP A 64 11.13 1.41 -11.49
C ASP A 64 10.05 2.46 -11.20
N ILE A 65 9.93 2.92 -9.95
CA ILE A 65 8.99 3.98 -9.55
C ILE A 65 9.39 5.30 -10.23
N LEU A 66 10.67 5.66 -10.20
CA LEU A 66 11.16 6.88 -10.84
C LEU A 66 10.96 6.84 -12.35
N THR A 67 11.28 5.72 -12.99
CA THR A 67 11.10 5.51 -14.42
C THR A 67 9.64 5.62 -14.83
N HIS A 68 8.75 4.95 -14.09
CA HIS A 68 7.31 4.94 -14.39
C HIS A 68 6.66 6.32 -14.20
N THR A 69 7.04 7.03 -13.15
CA THR A 69 6.49 8.36 -12.84
C THR A 69 7.20 9.49 -13.62
N LYS A 70 8.32 9.19 -14.26
CA LYS A 70 9.20 10.13 -14.96
C LYS A 70 9.74 11.24 -14.05
N LEU A 71 9.95 10.91 -12.76
CA LEU A 71 10.49 11.83 -11.78
C LEU A 71 11.98 11.54 -11.53
N SER A 72 12.75 12.60 -11.35
CA SER A 72 14.08 12.51 -10.75
C SER A 72 14.00 12.16 -9.28
N MET A 73 15.11 11.72 -8.69
CA MET A 73 15.20 11.45 -7.25
C MET A 73 14.85 12.69 -6.41
N LYS A 74 15.26 13.89 -6.89
CA LYS A 74 14.96 15.16 -6.21
C LYS A 74 13.46 15.42 -6.23
N GLU A 75 12.82 15.35 -7.40
CA GLU A 75 11.38 15.57 -7.53
C GLU A 75 10.57 14.55 -6.73
N TYR A 76 11.00 13.27 -6.70
CA TYR A 76 10.35 12.27 -5.85
C TYR A 76 10.45 12.65 -4.37
N LYS A 77 11.63 13.09 -3.90
CA LYS A 77 11.84 13.55 -2.52
C LYS A 77 10.95 14.74 -2.18
N ASP A 78 10.90 15.74 -3.06
CA ASP A 78 10.12 16.96 -2.86
C ASP A 78 8.59 16.66 -2.85
N ASN A 79 8.17 15.63 -3.59
CA ASN A 79 6.77 15.16 -3.67
C ASN A 79 6.51 13.87 -2.89
N PHE A 80 7.39 13.47 -1.96
CA PHE A 80 7.32 12.18 -1.27
C PHE A 80 5.95 11.90 -0.65
N ASN A 81 5.32 12.91 -0.09
CA ASN A 81 4.02 12.81 0.58
C ASN A 81 2.83 12.63 -0.39
N SER A 82 3.05 12.79 -1.69
CA SER A 82 2.03 12.49 -2.71
C SER A 82 1.99 11.01 -3.12
N PHE A 83 2.87 10.19 -2.52
CA PHE A 83 2.94 8.75 -2.73
C PHE A 83 2.53 8.02 -1.45
N ALA A 84 1.70 7.00 -1.58
CA ALA A 84 1.41 6.08 -0.49
C ALA A 84 1.58 4.63 -0.93
N SER A 85 2.09 3.81 -0.02
CA SER A 85 2.14 2.36 -0.21
C SER A 85 0.91 1.71 0.38
N ASN A 86 0.24 0.83 -0.38
CA ASN A 86 -0.71 -0.11 0.22
C ASN A 86 0.10 -1.10 1.05
N TRP A 87 0.17 -0.84 2.36
CA TRP A 87 1.05 -1.58 3.26
C TRP A 87 0.45 -2.90 3.71
N ARG A 88 -0.88 -3.02 3.72
CA ARG A 88 -1.63 -4.24 4.02
C ARG A 88 -2.94 -4.30 3.25
N PHE A 89 -3.25 -5.49 2.77
CA PHE A 89 -4.55 -5.88 2.27
C PHE A 89 -4.80 -7.31 2.73
N CYS A 90 -5.75 -7.51 3.61
CA CYS A 90 -6.01 -8.79 4.25
C CYS A 90 -7.51 -9.04 4.41
N MET A 91 -7.97 -10.16 3.88
CA MET A 91 -9.37 -10.61 4.02
C MET A 91 -9.42 -11.80 4.96
N ARG A 92 -10.45 -11.86 5.81
CA ARG A 92 -10.72 -13.00 6.70
C ARG A 92 -11.32 -14.17 5.96
N GLU A 93 -11.99 -13.90 4.83
CA GLU A 93 -12.63 -14.88 3.98
C GLU A 93 -12.49 -14.53 2.49
N LYS A 94 -12.67 -15.55 1.64
CA LYS A 94 -12.69 -15.37 0.19
C LYS A 94 -14.06 -14.92 -0.27
N ILE A 95 -14.19 -13.70 -0.77
CA ILE A 95 -15.41 -13.15 -1.35
C ILE A 95 -15.14 -12.90 -2.84
N LYS A 96 -15.95 -13.54 -3.70
CA LYS A 96 -15.79 -13.42 -5.15
C LYS A 96 -15.92 -11.94 -5.58
N ASN A 97 -14.99 -11.47 -6.41
CA ASN A 97 -14.96 -10.11 -6.96
C ASN A 97 -14.85 -8.95 -5.92
N ALA A 98 -14.67 -9.24 -4.63
CA ALA A 98 -14.53 -8.20 -3.61
C ALA A 98 -13.24 -7.38 -3.79
N GLY A 99 -12.15 -8.01 -4.21
CA GLY A 99 -10.84 -7.35 -4.27
C GLY A 99 -10.82 -6.09 -5.14
N THR A 100 -11.37 -6.16 -6.36
CA THR A 100 -11.45 -5.00 -7.26
C THR A 100 -12.42 -3.93 -6.76
N GLN A 101 -13.52 -4.32 -6.10
CA GLN A 101 -14.45 -3.38 -5.47
C GLN A 101 -13.78 -2.65 -4.31
N ILE A 102 -13.02 -3.36 -3.46
CA ILE A 102 -12.25 -2.78 -2.36
C ILE A 102 -11.22 -1.78 -2.90
N LEU A 103 -10.46 -2.15 -3.94
CA LEU A 103 -9.46 -1.24 -4.54
C LEU A 103 -10.09 -0.03 -5.19
N LYS A 104 -11.24 -0.18 -5.87
CA LYS A 104 -12.01 0.94 -6.42
C LYS A 104 -12.44 1.90 -5.32
N GLU A 105 -12.97 1.38 -4.23
CA GLU A 105 -13.43 2.18 -3.10
C GLU A 105 -12.24 2.84 -2.37
N LEU A 106 -11.12 2.13 -2.22
CA LEU A 106 -9.86 2.71 -1.70
C LEU A 106 -9.42 3.92 -2.53
N ARG A 107 -9.39 3.81 -3.87
CA ARG A 107 -8.99 4.92 -4.75
C ARG A 107 -9.92 6.11 -4.65
N ARG A 108 -11.19 5.89 -4.36
CA ARG A 108 -12.18 6.95 -4.16
C ARG A 108 -11.97 7.66 -2.81
N GLN A 109 -11.69 6.93 -1.75
CA GLN A 109 -11.58 7.46 -0.40
C GLN A 109 -10.18 7.95 -0.03
N ALA A 110 -9.14 7.24 -0.44
CA ALA A 110 -7.77 7.50 0.00
C ALA A 110 -7.30 8.96 -0.23
N PRO A 111 -7.56 9.60 -1.40
CA PRO A 111 -7.14 10.98 -1.61
C PRO A 111 -7.83 11.96 -0.64
N LEU A 112 -9.10 11.74 -0.35
CA LEU A 112 -9.89 12.59 0.54
C LEU A 112 -9.36 12.52 1.97
N TYR A 113 -9.21 11.30 2.50
CA TYR A 113 -8.70 11.10 3.87
C TYR A 113 -7.22 11.48 4.01
N TRP A 114 -6.41 11.29 2.94
CA TRP A 114 -5.01 11.71 2.93
C TRP A 114 -4.91 13.23 3.02
N LYS A 115 -5.70 13.94 2.21
CA LYS A 115 -5.78 15.40 2.25
C LYS A 115 -6.30 15.91 3.59
N GLN A 116 -7.37 15.31 4.12
CA GLN A 116 -7.95 15.68 5.41
C GLN A 116 -6.95 15.52 6.57
N LYS A 117 -6.22 14.39 6.58
CA LYS A 117 -5.34 14.04 7.70
C LYS A 117 -3.96 14.69 7.64
N TYR A 118 -3.41 14.87 6.44
CA TYR A 118 -2.03 15.29 6.25
C TYR A 118 -1.84 16.56 5.46
N ASN A 119 -2.92 17.14 4.96
CA ASN A 119 -2.94 18.31 4.08
C ASN A 119 -2.13 18.18 2.79
N ASP A 120 -1.83 16.95 2.35
CA ASP A 120 -1.12 16.65 1.10
C ASP A 120 -2.06 16.01 0.07
N ASN A 121 -1.75 16.17 -1.21
CA ASN A 121 -2.47 15.51 -2.28
C ASN A 121 -1.86 14.13 -2.52
N LEU A 122 -2.69 13.09 -2.60
CA LEU A 122 -2.25 11.74 -2.93
C LEU A 122 -2.35 11.53 -4.45
N ASN A 123 -1.21 11.39 -5.11
CA ASN A 123 -1.14 11.24 -6.58
C ASN A 123 -0.87 9.81 -7.02
N TYR A 124 -0.23 9.00 -6.18
CA TYR A 124 0.15 7.62 -6.52
C TYR A 124 -0.07 6.67 -5.36
N LEU A 125 -0.64 5.51 -5.68
CA LEU A 125 -0.64 4.34 -4.80
C LEU A 125 0.35 3.31 -5.35
N ILE A 126 1.16 2.72 -4.47
CA ILE A 126 2.16 1.71 -4.79
C ILE A 126 1.89 0.48 -3.93
N THR A 127 2.15 -0.70 -4.44
CA THR A 127 2.12 -1.93 -3.63
C THR A 127 3.28 -2.84 -3.99
N PHE A 128 3.72 -3.63 -3.01
CA PHE A 128 4.78 -4.63 -3.12
C PHE A 128 4.18 -5.99 -2.80
N VAL A 129 3.87 -6.76 -3.83
CA VAL A 129 3.22 -8.07 -3.69
C VAL A 129 4.28 -9.16 -3.57
N ALA A 130 4.22 -9.95 -2.51
CA ALA A 130 5.19 -10.98 -2.16
C ALA A 130 4.54 -12.38 -2.06
N GLY A 131 5.33 -13.39 -1.73
CA GLY A 131 4.85 -14.73 -1.37
C GLY A 131 4.27 -15.53 -2.54
N GLY A 132 4.84 -15.39 -3.73
CA GLY A 132 4.36 -16.10 -4.92
C GLY A 132 3.07 -15.53 -5.53
N ASN A 133 2.51 -14.48 -4.93
CA ASN A 133 1.38 -13.78 -5.51
C ASN A 133 1.83 -12.88 -6.67
N ASN A 134 1.08 -12.90 -7.75
CA ASN A 134 1.37 -12.12 -8.96
C ASN A 134 0.65 -10.76 -9.02
N GLY A 135 -0.03 -10.36 -7.96
CA GLY A 135 -0.79 -9.12 -7.89
C GLY A 135 -2.07 -9.11 -8.74
N ALA A 136 -2.66 -10.28 -9.02
CA ALA A 136 -3.83 -10.41 -9.91
C ALA A 136 -4.97 -9.44 -9.55
N VAL A 137 -5.27 -9.24 -8.28
CA VAL A 137 -6.33 -8.33 -7.83
C VAL A 137 -6.04 -6.87 -8.21
N TYR A 138 -4.80 -6.43 -8.13
CA TYR A 138 -4.37 -5.08 -8.52
C TYR A 138 -4.37 -4.94 -10.04
N LYS A 139 -3.89 -5.95 -10.78
CA LYS A 139 -3.93 -5.96 -12.24
C LYS A 139 -5.38 -5.89 -12.76
N ALA A 140 -6.29 -6.61 -12.11
CA ALA A 140 -7.72 -6.56 -12.42
C ALA A 140 -8.37 -5.19 -12.12
N ASP A 141 -7.78 -4.37 -11.23
CA ASP A 141 -8.14 -2.97 -10.99
C ASP A 141 -7.28 -1.98 -11.82
N ASN A 142 -6.64 -2.46 -12.88
CA ASN A 142 -5.80 -1.67 -13.80
C ASN A 142 -4.62 -0.94 -13.12
N TRP A 143 -3.96 -1.59 -12.15
CA TRP A 143 -2.66 -1.13 -11.66
C TRP A 143 -1.56 -1.58 -12.64
N SER A 144 -0.64 -0.68 -12.95
CA SER A 144 0.50 -1.01 -13.80
C SER A 144 1.54 -1.80 -13.01
N GLN A 145 1.93 -2.97 -13.50
CA GLN A 145 3.13 -3.63 -13.02
C GLN A 145 4.33 -2.89 -13.58
N ILE A 146 5.16 -2.32 -12.71
CA ILE A 146 6.26 -1.42 -13.11
C ILE A 146 7.64 -2.03 -12.92
N GLY A 147 7.74 -3.13 -12.19
CA GLY A 147 9.00 -3.83 -11.94
C GLY A 147 8.90 -4.88 -10.86
N GLU A 148 10.06 -5.30 -10.39
CA GLU A 148 10.22 -6.25 -9.28
C GLU A 148 11.35 -5.79 -8.36
N THR A 149 11.23 -6.06 -7.06
CA THR A 149 12.33 -5.83 -6.13
C THR A 149 13.45 -6.84 -6.35
N ALA A 150 14.68 -6.50 -5.96
CA ALA A 150 15.81 -7.42 -6.03
C ALA A 150 15.62 -8.68 -5.15
N GLY A 151 14.65 -8.66 -4.24
CA GLY A 151 14.50 -9.67 -3.20
C GLY A 151 15.43 -9.40 -2.03
N LEU A 152 15.09 -9.96 -0.87
CA LEU A 152 15.98 -10.00 0.29
C LEU A 152 16.21 -11.47 0.65
N PRO A 153 17.43 -11.86 1.02
CA PRO A 153 17.67 -13.22 1.50
C PRO A 153 16.77 -13.49 2.71
N LYS A 154 16.18 -14.69 2.76
CA LYS A 154 15.49 -15.20 3.96
C LYS A 154 16.50 -15.36 5.09
N HIS A 155 16.93 -14.28 5.71
CA HIS A 155 17.60 -14.39 6.99
C HIS A 155 16.52 -14.43 8.08
N LYS A 156 16.58 -15.55 8.85
CA LYS A 156 15.95 -15.67 10.16
C LYS A 156 16.03 -14.32 10.85
N SER A 157 14.91 -13.86 11.40
CA SER A 157 14.74 -12.63 12.13
C SER A 157 15.86 -12.37 13.15
N VAL A 158 16.97 -11.87 12.68
CA VAL A 158 17.91 -11.18 13.54
C VAL A 158 17.37 -9.77 13.62
N SER A 159 16.95 -9.36 14.82
CA SER A 159 16.62 -7.98 15.10
C SER A 159 17.75 -7.13 14.52
N MET A 160 17.48 -6.32 13.50
CA MET A 160 18.49 -5.43 12.93
C MET A 160 18.84 -4.39 13.99
N LYS A 161 19.87 -4.68 14.77
CA LYS A 161 20.60 -3.63 15.45
C LYS A 161 21.37 -2.88 14.37
N TRP A 162 21.21 -1.56 14.34
CA TRP A 162 21.80 -0.61 13.38
C TRP A 162 23.33 -0.45 13.52
N ASP A 163 24.06 -1.46 13.84
CA ASP A 163 25.40 -1.34 14.39
C ASP A 163 26.58 -1.48 13.42
N SER A 164 26.40 -1.55 12.10
CA SER A 164 27.50 -1.26 11.18
C SER A 164 27.11 -1.19 9.70
N LYS A 165 27.71 -0.27 8.95
CA LYS A 165 27.62 -0.18 7.46
C LYS A 165 28.21 -1.41 6.74
N GLU A 166 29.09 -2.16 7.36
CA GLU A 166 29.72 -3.36 6.79
C GLU A 166 28.80 -4.58 6.80
N SER A 167 28.00 -4.75 7.83
CA SER A 167 27.04 -5.86 7.91
C SER A 167 25.93 -5.79 6.87
N LEU A 168 25.66 -4.60 6.32
CA LEU A 168 24.69 -4.40 5.25
C LEU A 168 25.23 -4.89 3.89
N LYS A 169 26.52 -4.66 3.58
CA LYS A 169 27.10 -5.08 2.29
C LYS A 169 27.16 -6.60 2.15
N GLU A 170 27.52 -7.34 3.17
CA GLU A 170 27.56 -8.81 3.14
C GLU A 170 26.17 -9.44 3.05
N LYS A 171 25.14 -8.81 3.66
CA LYS A 171 23.74 -9.26 3.59
C LYS A 171 23.11 -9.10 2.21
N TYR A 172 23.62 -8.18 1.38
CA TYR A 172 23.09 -7.93 0.03
C TYR A 172 23.67 -8.85 -1.05
N VAL A 173 24.68 -9.65 -0.77
CA VAL A 173 25.44 -10.39 -1.78
C VAL A 173 24.83 -11.74 -2.18
N LYS A 174 23.88 -12.27 -1.44
CA LYS A 174 23.22 -13.56 -1.78
C LYS A 174 21.70 -13.47 -1.79
N THR A 175 21.15 -12.74 -2.74
CA THR A 175 19.72 -12.81 -3.04
C THR A 175 19.47 -13.98 -3.99
N THR A 176 18.79 -15.02 -3.53
CA THR A 176 18.44 -16.19 -4.36
C THR A 176 17.27 -15.92 -5.32
N GLY A 177 16.76 -14.70 -5.38
CA GLY A 177 15.64 -14.34 -6.26
C GLY A 177 14.26 -14.81 -5.80
N GLU A 178 14.19 -15.67 -4.77
CA GLU A 178 12.94 -16.29 -4.30
C GLU A 178 12.01 -15.35 -3.54
N ASP A 179 12.51 -14.22 -3.01
CA ASP A 179 11.71 -13.24 -2.27
C ASP A 179 11.46 -11.94 -3.04
N LYS A 180 11.50 -12.01 -4.36
CA LYS A 180 11.15 -10.86 -5.20
C LYS A 180 9.69 -10.48 -4.99
N LYS A 181 9.45 -9.18 -4.92
CA LYS A 181 8.10 -8.63 -4.86
C LYS A 181 7.79 -7.94 -6.17
N VAL A 182 6.63 -8.22 -6.70
CA VAL A 182 6.09 -7.47 -7.84
C VAL A 182 5.73 -6.07 -7.37
N ILE A 183 6.17 -5.05 -8.10
CA ILE A 183 5.86 -3.65 -7.83
C ILE A 183 4.73 -3.23 -8.75
N LEU A 184 3.60 -2.83 -8.17
CA LEU A 184 2.48 -2.27 -8.93
C LEU A 184 2.21 -0.84 -8.47
N CYS A 185 1.86 0.00 -9.45
CA CYS A 185 1.59 1.42 -9.26
C CYS A 185 0.26 1.81 -9.88
N LYS A 186 -0.45 2.69 -9.20
CA LYS A 186 -1.70 3.30 -9.68
C LYS A 186 -1.62 4.81 -9.53
N LYS A 187 -1.74 5.53 -10.63
CA LYS A 187 -1.96 6.98 -10.60
C LYS A 187 -3.39 7.27 -10.14
N ILE A 188 -3.54 8.21 -9.24
CA ILE A 188 -4.85 8.68 -8.79
C ILE A 188 -5.32 9.81 -9.70
N GLU A 189 -6.50 9.65 -10.24
CA GLU A 189 -7.16 10.71 -11.03
C GLU A 189 -7.92 11.63 -10.07
N HIS A 190 -7.53 12.88 -10.03
CA HIS A 190 -8.28 13.91 -9.33
C HIS A 190 -9.35 14.44 -10.28
N ASN A 191 -10.63 14.11 -10.04
CA ASN A 191 -11.73 14.72 -10.79
C ASN A 191 -11.69 16.23 -10.58
N GLN A 192 -11.26 16.97 -11.58
CA GLN A 192 -11.41 18.42 -11.64
C GLN A 192 -12.89 18.71 -11.93
N ASN A 193 -13.75 18.65 -10.93
CA ASN A 193 -15.04 19.33 -11.01
C ASN A 193 -14.78 20.83 -10.92
N THR A 194 -14.35 21.41 -12.01
CA THR A 194 -14.43 22.84 -12.20
C THR A 194 -15.90 23.20 -12.34
N SER A 195 -16.53 23.55 -11.23
CA SER A 195 -17.74 24.34 -11.24
C SER A 195 -17.37 25.72 -11.81
N THR A 196 -17.36 25.85 -13.13
CA THR A 196 -17.51 27.16 -13.79
C THR A 196 -18.93 27.62 -13.53
N SER A 197 -19.14 28.28 -12.40
CA SER A 197 -20.30 29.16 -12.24
C SER A 197 -20.14 30.28 -13.29
N LYS A 198 -20.79 30.12 -14.45
CA LYS A 198 -21.07 31.23 -15.35
C LYS A 198 -22.07 32.12 -14.63
N SER A 199 -21.55 33.15 -13.99
CA SER A 199 -22.37 34.32 -13.66
C SER A 199 -22.76 34.98 -14.99
N LYS A 200 -24.06 34.96 -15.24
CA LYS A 200 -24.71 35.89 -16.17
C LYS A 200 -25.08 37.14 -15.41
#